data_0fd8aba5ba7ee883a76d42537db3719e
#
_entry.id   0fd8aba5ba7ee883a76d42537db3719e
#
_cell.length_a   1.000
_cell.length_b   1.000
_cell.length_c   1.000
_cell.angle_alpha   90.00
_cell.angle_beta   90.00
_cell.angle_gamma   90.00
#
_symmetry.space_group_name_H-M   'P 1'
#
loop_
_entity.id
_entity.type
_entity.pdbx_description
1 polymer ?
#
loop_
_entity_poly.entity_id
_entity_poly.type
_entity_poly.pdbx_seq_one_letter_code
_entity_poly.pdbx_strand_id
1 'polypeptide(L)'
;MKNIEVSAAVIHDVQNRIFATQRGYGDMKGGWEFPGGKVEPGETPEQALKREISEELEVTVCIERFLQTVEWDYPSFHLTMHCYLCTVESGQLTLKEHEAAKWLSCDELHSLDWLPADRLLLAQLHEICNESQTQIARISQMECMLHRAQAAVEQMQLALDAYQDMQSQITVLDAYYGSSQWHADCKADREGRLPENLKRGVLSEDEIYDLLAANKEVLEQLKDLCRE
;
A
#
# COMPACT_ATOMS: atom_id res chain seq x y z
N MET A 1 -12.49 -16.69 30.86
CA MET A 1 -12.75 -15.50 30.00
C MET A 1 -12.10 -15.81 28.66
N LYS A 2 -12.65 -15.39 27.53
CA LYS A 2 -12.02 -15.59 26.23
C LYS A 2 -10.85 -14.61 26.11
N ASN A 3 -9.66 -15.08 25.76
CA ASN A 3 -8.52 -14.20 25.47
C ASN A 3 -8.50 -13.89 23.98
N ILE A 4 -8.32 -12.62 23.66
CA ILE A 4 -8.18 -12.10 22.28
C ILE A 4 -6.86 -11.36 22.22
N GLU A 5 -5.99 -11.80 21.32
CA GLU A 5 -4.73 -11.15 21.03
C GLU A 5 -4.84 -10.41 19.71
N VAL A 6 -4.45 -9.13 19.71
CA VAL A 6 -4.53 -8.25 18.53
C VAL A 6 -3.25 -7.46 18.37
N SER A 7 -3.05 -6.95 17.18
CA SER A 7 -1.96 -6.03 16.84
C SER A 7 -2.55 -4.74 16.30
N ALA A 8 -2.08 -3.58 16.76
CA ALA A 8 -2.59 -2.26 16.41
C ALA A 8 -1.48 -1.36 15.85
N ALA A 9 -1.76 -0.69 14.74
CA ALA A 9 -0.85 0.23 14.07
C ALA A 9 -1.15 1.68 14.47
N VAL A 10 -0.25 2.30 15.18
CA VAL A 10 -0.23 3.76 15.34
C VAL A 10 0.50 4.34 14.12
N ILE A 11 -0.27 4.63 13.08
CA ILE A 11 0.28 5.18 11.83
C ILE A 11 0.43 6.69 11.98
N HIS A 12 1.63 7.20 11.68
CA HIS A 12 1.87 8.64 11.63
C HIS A 12 2.35 9.08 10.25
N ASP A 13 2.12 10.36 9.94
CA ASP A 13 2.59 10.99 8.71
C ASP A 13 3.81 11.88 8.94
N VAL A 14 4.27 12.51 7.86
CA VAL A 14 5.42 13.43 7.88
C VAL A 14 5.19 14.71 8.71
N GLN A 15 3.94 15.01 9.05
CA GLN A 15 3.55 16.12 9.91
C GLN A 15 3.34 15.68 11.35
N ASN A 16 3.68 14.43 11.69
CA ASN A 16 3.44 13.79 13.00
C ASN A 16 1.95 13.75 13.41
N ARG A 17 1.04 13.71 12.42
CA ARG A 17 -0.36 13.45 12.69
C ARG A 17 -0.56 11.95 12.80
N ILE A 18 -1.44 11.54 13.70
CA ILE A 18 -1.79 10.15 13.97
C ILE A 18 -3.07 9.78 13.22
N PHE A 19 -3.05 8.64 12.55
CA PHE A 19 -4.21 8.12 11.84
C PHE A 19 -5.11 7.33 12.80
N ALA A 20 -6.37 7.73 12.87
CA ALA A 20 -7.39 7.05 13.64
C ALA A 20 -8.51 6.59 12.72
N THR A 21 -9.08 5.42 13.03
CA THR A 21 -10.20 4.84 12.30
C THR A 21 -11.43 4.71 13.21
N GLN A 22 -12.62 4.80 12.63
CA GLN A 22 -13.88 4.64 13.36
C GLN A 22 -14.49 3.29 13.01
N ARG A 23 -14.72 2.47 14.03
CA ARG A 23 -15.25 1.11 13.89
C ARG A 23 -16.63 1.12 13.27
N GLY A 24 -16.81 0.37 12.18
CA GLY A 24 -18.06 0.31 11.41
C GLY A 24 -19.03 -0.79 11.87
N TYR A 25 -18.63 -1.69 12.79
CA TYR A 25 -19.39 -2.90 13.12
C TYR A 25 -19.21 -3.36 14.58
N GLY A 26 -20.07 -4.31 14.99
CA GLY A 26 -20.01 -4.94 16.31
C GLY A 26 -20.51 -4.08 17.47
N ASP A 27 -20.31 -4.58 18.70
CA ASP A 27 -20.82 -3.97 19.93
C ASP A 27 -20.15 -2.62 20.25
N MET A 28 -18.98 -2.34 19.67
CA MET A 28 -18.21 -1.11 19.85
C MET A 28 -18.25 -0.22 18.62
N LYS A 29 -19.29 -0.38 17.77
CA LYS A 29 -19.48 0.44 16.58
C LYS A 29 -19.53 1.94 16.93
N GLY A 30 -18.83 2.74 16.11
CA GLY A 30 -18.74 4.19 16.26
C GLY A 30 -17.59 4.65 17.18
N GLY A 31 -16.98 3.75 17.93
CA GLY A 31 -15.76 4.04 18.71
C GLY A 31 -14.56 4.24 17.82
N TRP A 32 -13.63 5.08 18.25
CA TRP A 32 -12.36 5.32 17.54
C TRP A 32 -11.29 4.38 18.05
N GLU A 33 -10.48 3.88 17.14
CA GLU A 33 -9.44 2.89 17.39
C GLU A 33 -8.23 3.11 16.48
N PHE A 34 -7.12 2.48 16.83
CA PHE A 34 -6.00 2.31 15.90
C PHE A 34 -6.27 1.11 15.00
N PRO A 35 -6.05 1.25 13.66
CA PRO A 35 -6.31 0.15 12.74
C PRO A 35 -5.43 -1.06 13.05
N GLY A 36 -5.98 -2.25 12.82
CA GLY A 36 -5.32 -3.52 13.09
C GLY A 36 -6.32 -4.61 13.43
N GLY A 37 -5.81 -5.79 13.77
CA GLY A 37 -6.70 -6.92 14.01
C GLY A 37 -6.07 -8.07 14.76
N LYS A 38 -6.68 -9.25 14.66
CA LYS A 38 -6.32 -10.42 15.47
C LYS A 38 -5.02 -11.04 15.00
N VAL A 39 -4.24 -11.49 15.96
CA VAL A 39 -3.10 -12.37 15.70
C VAL A 39 -3.64 -13.78 15.45
N GLU A 40 -3.39 -14.33 14.27
CA GLU A 40 -3.80 -15.68 13.92
C GLU A 40 -2.79 -16.73 14.41
N PRO A 41 -3.22 -18.00 14.59
CA PRO A 41 -2.31 -19.05 15.01
C PRO A 41 -1.13 -19.23 14.05
N GLY A 42 0.09 -19.05 14.58
CA GLY A 42 1.33 -19.18 13.81
C GLY A 42 1.88 -17.87 13.24
N GLU A 43 1.18 -16.76 13.43
CA GLU A 43 1.70 -15.42 13.11
C GLU A 43 2.43 -14.81 14.31
N THR A 44 3.40 -13.95 14.02
CA THR A 44 3.87 -12.98 15.00
C THR A 44 2.94 -11.74 15.00
N PRO A 45 2.90 -10.95 16.09
CA PRO A 45 2.10 -9.72 16.12
C PRO A 45 2.42 -8.76 14.97
N GLU A 46 3.70 -8.67 14.54
CA GLU A 46 4.11 -7.84 13.41
C GLU A 46 3.60 -8.36 12.05
N GLN A 47 3.53 -9.69 11.90
CA GLN A 47 2.97 -10.31 10.69
C GLN A 47 1.47 -10.06 10.61
N ALA A 48 0.75 -10.28 11.72
CA ALA A 48 -0.67 -9.97 11.83
C ALA A 48 -0.96 -8.51 11.50
N LEU A 49 -0.16 -7.58 12.07
CA LEU A 49 -0.31 -6.16 11.82
C LEU A 49 -0.23 -5.82 10.33
N LYS A 50 0.82 -6.28 9.65
CA LYS A 50 1.03 -6.01 8.23
C LYS A 50 -0.10 -6.58 7.36
N ARG A 51 -0.56 -7.78 7.66
CA ARG A 51 -1.69 -8.43 6.98
C ARG A 51 -2.97 -7.61 7.14
N GLU A 52 -3.36 -7.32 8.39
CA GLU A 52 -4.59 -6.59 8.71
C GLU A 52 -4.60 -5.18 8.08
N ILE A 53 -3.50 -4.44 8.18
CA ILE A 53 -3.39 -3.11 7.58
C ILE A 53 -3.49 -3.17 6.05
N SER A 54 -2.92 -4.20 5.43
CA SER A 54 -3.05 -4.40 3.98
C SER A 54 -4.50 -4.74 3.58
N GLU A 55 -5.20 -5.54 4.37
CA GLU A 55 -6.59 -5.96 4.13
C GLU A 55 -7.58 -4.82 4.35
N GLU A 56 -7.43 -4.06 5.45
CA GLU A 56 -8.37 -3.02 5.86
C GLU A 56 -8.15 -1.67 5.20
N LEU A 57 -6.89 -1.32 4.87
CA LEU A 57 -6.51 0.01 4.39
C LEU A 57 -5.83 0.03 3.02
N GLU A 58 -5.55 -1.13 2.40
CA GLU A 58 -4.87 -1.28 1.09
C GLU A 58 -3.48 -0.61 1.03
N VAL A 59 -2.78 -0.55 2.15
CA VAL A 59 -1.42 0.00 2.23
C VAL A 59 -0.45 -1.00 2.82
N THR A 60 0.83 -0.85 2.48
CA THR A 60 1.93 -1.49 3.18
C THR A 60 2.48 -0.53 4.22
N VAL A 61 2.75 -1.02 5.43
CA VAL A 61 3.34 -0.21 6.50
C VAL A 61 4.75 -0.68 6.84
N CYS A 62 5.61 0.29 7.12
CA CYS A 62 6.88 0.08 7.78
C CYS A 62 6.67 0.18 9.29
N ILE A 63 7.02 -0.87 10.03
CA ILE A 63 7.03 -0.87 11.49
C ILE A 63 8.34 -0.22 11.95
N GLU A 64 8.24 0.93 12.60
CA GLU A 64 9.41 1.66 13.09
C GLU A 64 9.87 1.13 14.45
N ARG A 65 8.92 0.95 15.37
CA ARG A 65 9.20 0.40 16.70
C ARG A 65 7.95 -0.16 17.38
N PHE A 66 8.18 -1.10 18.29
CA PHE A 66 7.19 -1.52 19.26
C PHE A 66 6.97 -0.39 20.31
N LEU A 67 5.72 -0.11 20.66
CA LEU A 67 5.36 0.88 21.67
C LEU A 67 5.15 0.23 23.03
N GLN A 68 4.10 -0.57 23.12
CA GLN A 68 3.76 -1.31 24.34
C GLN A 68 2.74 -2.42 24.05
N THR A 69 2.56 -3.32 25.02
CA THR A 69 1.41 -4.18 25.08
C THR A 69 0.38 -3.60 26.04
N VAL A 70 -0.85 -3.46 25.57
CA VAL A 70 -2.00 -3.04 26.37
C VAL A 70 -2.81 -4.25 26.75
N GLU A 71 -3.09 -4.39 28.05
CA GLU A 71 -4.00 -5.41 28.59
C GLU A 71 -5.29 -4.72 29.05
N TRP A 72 -6.45 -5.22 28.60
CA TRP A 72 -7.74 -4.64 28.95
C TRP A 72 -8.83 -5.71 29.12
N ASP A 73 -9.55 -5.64 30.23
CA ASP A 73 -10.69 -6.52 30.51
C ASP A 73 -11.99 -5.88 30.03
N TYR A 74 -12.54 -6.41 28.93
CA TYR A 74 -13.91 -6.14 28.52
C TYR A 74 -14.88 -7.08 29.23
N PRO A 75 -16.17 -6.79 29.31
CA PRO A 75 -17.13 -7.63 30.04
C PRO A 75 -17.17 -9.10 29.55
N SER A 76 -16.88 -9.35 28.27
CA SER A 76 -16.98 -10.67 27.63
C SER A 76 -15.64 -11.32 27.28
N PHE A 77 -14.54 -10.58 27.30
CA PHE A 77 -13.20 -11.09 26.92
C PHE A 77 -12.07 -10.24 27.54
N HIS A 78 -10.91 -10.87 27.64
CA HIS A 78 -9.65 -10.21 27.95
C HIS A 78 -8.93 -9.89 26.65
N LEU A 79 -8.45 -8.67 26.49
CA LEU A 79 -7.70 -8.18 25.32
C LEU A 79 -6.23 -8.02 25.66
N THR A 80 -5.37 -8.60 24.83
CA THR A 80 -3.94 -8.31 24.76
C THR A 80 -3.68 -7.61 23.43
N MET A 81 -3.28 -6.33 23.44
CA MET A 81 -3.07 -5.54 22.21
C MET A 81 -1.62 -5.11 22.11
N HIS A 82 -0.92 -5.59 21.08
CA HIS A 82 0.45 -5.22 20.74
C HIS A 82 0.45 -3.98 19.84
N CYS A 83 1.01 -2.89 20.32
CA CYS A 83 0.95 -1.58 19.65
C CYS A 83 2.29 -1.22 19.05
N TYR A 84 2.27 -0.82 17.78
CA TYR A 84 3.47 -0.49 17.01
C TYR A 84 3.34 0.89 16.37
N LEU A 85 4.42 1.67 16.40
CA LEU A 85 4.54 2.91 15.63
C LEU A 85 4.90 2.55 14.20
N CYS A 86 4.15 3.11 13.24
CA CYS A 86 4.24 2.76 11.84
C CYS A 86 4.19 3.99 10.93
N THR A 87 4.79 3.86 9.74
CA THR A 87 4.58 4.78 8.61
C THR A 87 4.03 4.03 7.41
N VAL A 88 3.31 4.72 6.52
CA VAL A 88 2.89 4.15 5.23
C VAL A 88 4.12 4.07 4.32
N GLU A 89 4.46 2.86 3.89
CA GLU A 89 5.56 2.60 2.97
C GLU A 89 5.13 2.73 1.50
N SER A 90 3.94 2.19 1.18
CA SER A 90 3.38 2.23 -0.17
C SER A 90 1.85 2.05 -0.14
N GLY A 91 1.19 2.44 -1.23
CA GLY A 91 -0.26 2.38 -1.39
C GLY A 91 -0.94 3.71 -1.04
N GLN A 92 -2.26 3.73 -1.18
CA GLN A 92 -3.11 4.86 -0.81
C GLN A 92 -4.14 4.37 0.20
N LEU A 93 -4.24 5.03 1.34
CA LEU A 93 -5.19 4.67 2.40
C LEU A 93 -6.63 4.64 1.88
N THR A 94 -7.20 3.45 1.89
CA THR A 94 -8.58 3.16 1.45
C THR A 94 -9.29 2.43 2.58
N LEU A 95 -10.42 2.96 3.03
CA LEU A 95 -11.21 2.33 4.10
C LEU A 95 -12.05 1.20 3.53
N LYS A 96 -11.87 -0.03 3.99
CA LYS A 96 -12.68 -1.20 3.61
C LYS A 96 -13.74 -1.54 4.65
N GLU A 97 -13.41 -1.48 5.91
CA GLU A 97 -14.25 -1.94 7.02
C GLU A 97 -14.65 -0.83 8.00
N HIS A 98 -13.97 0.32 7.94
CA HIS A 98 -14.20 1.43 8.84
C HIS A 98 -15.21 2.45 8.27
N GLU A 99 -16.02 3.05 9.13
CA GLU A 99 -16.99 4.07 8.72
C GLU A 99 -16.35 5.43 8.41
N ALA A 100 -15.27 5.76 9.11
CA ALA A 100 -14.54 7.00 8.94
C ALA A 100 -13.08 6.86 9.35
N ALA A 101 -12.25 7.80 8.92
CA ALA A 101 -10.89 7.95 9.40
C ALA A 101 -10.51 9.43 9.53
N LYS A 102 -9.54 9.70 10.38
CA LYS A 102 -8.99 11.05 10.59
C LYS A 102 -7.50 11.01 10.82
N TRP A 103 -6.82 12.02 10.30
CA TRP A 103 -5.50 12.40 10.74
C TRP A 103 -5.62 13.43 11.86
N LEU A 104 -5.03 13.14 13.01
CA LEU A 104 -5.11 13.96 14.22
C LEU A 104 -3.74 14.53 14.56
N SER A 105 -3.67 15.82 14.82
CA SER A 105 -2.53 16.40 15.51
C SER A 105 -2.49 15.91 16.97
N CYS A 106 -1.36 16.07 17.63
CA CYS A 106 -1.22 15.67 19.03
C CYS A 106 -2.24 16.32 19.96
N ASP A 107 -2.59 17.58 19.71
CA ASP A 107 -3.57 18.32 20.51
C ASP A 107 -5.00 17.83 20.28
N GLU A 108 -5.26 17.19 19.13
CA GLU A 108 -6.56 16.64 18.76
C GLU A 108 -6.79 15.20 19.23
N LEU A 109 -5.76 14.50 19.72
CA LEU A 109 -5.87 13.09 20.14
C LEU A 109 -6.98 12.87 21.17
N HIS A 110 -7.21 13.81 22.07
CA HIS A 110 -8.25 13.73 23.10
C HIS A 110 -9.66 14.14 22.60
N SER A 111 -9.79 14.58 21.35
CA SER A 111 -11.07 15.05 20.78
C SER A 111 -12.00 13.91 20.35
N LEU A 112 -11.52 12.69 20.28
CA LEU A 112 -12.28 11.53 19.83
C LEU A 112 -12.71 10.63 20.99
N ASP A 113 -13.81 9.89 20.78
CA ASP A 113 -14.26 8.86 21.72
C ASP A 113 -13.56 7.52 21.42
N TRP A 114 -12.34 7.43 21.91
CA TRP A 114 -11.50 6.24 21.73
C TRP A 114 -12.05 5.04 22.49
N LEU A 115 -11.87 3.85 21.91
CA LEU A 115 -12.11 2.61 22.62
C LEU A 115 -11.24 2.52 23.87
N PRO A 116 -11.71 1.85 24.94
CA PRO A 116 -11.04 1.86 26.25
C PRO A 116 -9.57 1.43 26.21
N ALA A 117 -9.23 0.41 25.43
CA ALA A 117 -7.85 -0.08 25.31
C ALA A 117 -6.97 0.94 24.56
N ASP A 118 -7.48 1.53 23.48
CA ASP A 118 -6.75 2.49 22.65
C ASP A 118 -6.46 3.79 23.40
N ARG A 119 -7.37 4.20 24.28
CA ARG A 119 -7.21 5.39 25.13
C ARG A 119 -5.95 5.32 26.01
N LEU A 120 -5.49 4.12 26.39
CA LEU A 120 -4.29 3.96 27.19
C LEU A 120 -3.00 4.36 26.47
N LEU A 121 -3.03 4.42 25.14
CA LEU A 121 -1.88 4.85 24.33
C LEU A 121 -1.75 6.37 24.24
N LEU A 122 -2.81 7.14 24.49
CA LEU A 122 -2.83 8.58 24.19
C LEU A 122 -1.75 9.37 24.93
N ALA A 123 -1.48 9.02 26.19
CA ALA A 123 -0.44 9.68 26.98
C ALA A 123 0.95 9.46 26.38
N GLN A 124 1.26 8.21 26.00
CA GLN A 124 2.53 7.87 25.35
C GLN A 124 2.65 8.52 23.98
N LEU A 125 1.54 8.59 23.22
CA LEU A 125 1.53 9.25 21.90
C LEU A 125 1.79 10.74 22.00
N HIS A 126 1.30 11.38 23.04
CA HIS A 126 1.59 12.80 23.29
C HIS A 126 3.09 13.03 23.55
N GLU A 127 3.76 12.14 24.29
CA GLU A 127 5.21 12.16 24.47
C GLU A 127 5.95 11.93 23.16
N ILE A 128 5.55 10.93 22.37
CA ILE A 128 6.13 10.63 21.06
C ILE A 128 6.00 11.82 20.10
N CYS A 129 4.85 12.46 20.06
CA CYS A 129 4.63 13.66 19.26
C CYS A 129 5.59 14.80 19.66
N ASN A 130 5.84 14.97 20.95
CA ASN A 130 6.76 15.97 21.45
C ASN A 130 8.23 15.59 21.17
N GLU A 131 8.59 14.31 21.29
CA GLU A 131 9.92 13.80 20.96
C GLU A 131 10.23 13.91 19.48
N SER A 132 9.24 13.70 18.60
CA SER A 132 9.42 13.80 17.15
C SER A 132 9.77 15.21 16.68
N GLN A 133 9.56 16.22 17.51
CA GLN A 133 10.07 17.58 17.29
C GLN A 133 11.57 17.71 17.61
N THR A 134 12.17 16.70 18.22
CA THR A 134 13.61 16.73 18.50
C THR A 134 14.44 16.57 17.22
N GLN A 135 15.66 17.09 17.24
CA GLN A 135 16.59 16.99 16.14
C GLN A 135 16.87 15.53 15.73
N ILE A 136 16.93 14.61 16.69
CA ILE A 136 17.21 13.18 16.46
C ILE A 136 16.06 12.52 15.72
N ALA A 137 14.81 12.73 16.15
CA ALA A 137 13.64 12.18 15.48
C ALA A 137 13.52 12.71 14.05
N ARG A 138 13.78 14.01 13.85
CA ARG A 138 13.79 14.62 12.52
C ARG A 138 14.84 14.01 11.60
N ILE A 139 16.07 13.77 12.10
CA ILE A 139 17.13 13.11 11.32
C ILE A 139 16.72 11.68 10.97
N SER A 140 16.21 10.90 11.91
CA SER A 140 15.77 9.52 11.67
C SER A 140 14.64 9.46 10.65
N GLN A 141 13.70 10.39 10.70
CA GLN A 141 12.62 10.50 9.71
C GLN A 141 13.15 10.81 8.31
N MET A 142 14.11 11.75 8.20
CA MET A 142 14.73 12.10 6.92
C MET A 142 15.53 10.92 6.34
N GLU A 143 16.22 10.16 7.16
CA GLU A 143 16.94 8.94 6.75
C GLU A 143 15.96 7.88 6.20
N CYS A 144 14.83 7.66 6.86
CA CYS A 144 13.79 6.75 6.35
C CYS A 144 13.26 7.20 4.97
N MET A 145 12.98 8.51 4.83
CA MET A 145 12.56 9.08 3.54
C MET A 145 13.63 8.92 2.46
N LEU A 146 14.90 9.16 2.81
CA LEU A 146 16.04 9.02 1.89
C LEU A 146 16.12 7.58 1.35
N HIS A 147 16.08 6.58 2.22
CA HIS A 147 16.15 5.18 1.81
C HIS A 147 14.98 4.78 0.91
N ARG A 148 13.77 5.24 1.23
CA ARG A 148 12.56 4.97 0.40
C ARG A 148 12.67 5.62 -0.97
N ALA A 149 13.13 6.86 -1.02
CA ALA A 149 13.32 7.58 -2.28
C ALA A 149 14.41 6.91 -3.14
N GLN A 150 15.52 6.49 -2.52
CA GLN A 150 16.58 5.74 -3.21
C GLN A 150 16.06 4.44 -3.82
N ALA A 151 15.30 3.64 -3.05
CA ALA A 151 14.71 2.40 -3.55
C ALA A 151 13.73 2.64 -4.72
N ALA A 152 12.90 3.67 -4.63
CA ALA A 152 11.97 4.02 -5.70
C ALA A 152 12.70 4.48 -6.98
N VAL A 153 13.75 5.27 -6.84
CA VAL A 153 14.59 5.70 -7.97
C VAL A 153 15.28 4.51 -8.63
N GLU A 154 15.84 3.58 -7.84
CA GLU A 154 16.49 2.37 -8.36
C GLU A 154 15.49 1.48 -9.13
N GLN A 155 14.30 1.25 -8.57
CA GLN A 155 13.25 0.49 -9.25
C GLN A 155 12.82 1.15 -10.56
N MET A 156 12.67 2.47 -10.58
CA MET A 156 12.31 3.21 -11.79
C MET A 156 13.42 3.11 -12.84
N GLN A 157 14.69 3.20 -12.43
CA GLN A 157 15.82 3.07 -13.35
C GLN A 157 15.82 1.68 -14.03
N LEU A 158 15.66 0.60 -13.25
CA LEU A 158 15.59 -0.76 -13.79
C LEU A 158 14.41 -0.94 -14.75
N ALA A 159 13.25 -0.38 -14.42
CA ALA A 159 12.08 -0.43 -15.29
C ALA A 159 12.29 0.36 -16.58
N LEU A 160 12.95 1.50 -16.50
CA LEU A 160 13.28 2.34 -17.67
C LEU A 160 14.26 1.65 -18.61
N ASP A 161 15.31 1.04 -18.06
CA ASP A 161 16.31 0.29 -18.83
C ASP A 161 15.65 -0.88 -19.59
N ALA A 162 14.83 -1.68 -18.88
CA ALA A 162 14.08 -2.77 -19.47
C ALA A 162 13.09 -2.29 -20.57
N TYR A 163 12.44 -1.16 -20.34
CA TYR A 163 11.53 -0.55 -21.31
C TYR A 163 12.26 -0.03 -22.54
N GLN A 164 13.43 0.60 -22.37
CA GLN A 164 14.28 1.04 -23.49
C GLN A 164 14.74 -0.13 -24.36
N ASP A 165 15.16 -1.23 -23.75
CA ASP A 165 15.58 -2.44 -24.47
C ASP A 165 14.44 -3.02 -25.34
N MET A 166 13.18 -2.87 -24.91
CA MET A 166 12.02 -3.35 -25.65
C MET A 166 11.58 -2.44 -26.81
N GLN A 167 11.98 -1.16 -26.86
CA GLN A 167 11.50 -0.22 -27.86
C GLN A 167 11.79 -0.64 -29.31
N SER A 168 12.94 -1.28 -29.54
CA SER A 168 13.28 -1.82 -30.87
C SER A 168 12.30 -2.92 -31.31
N GLN A 169 11.87 -3.78 -30.41
CA GLN A 169 10.91 -4.85 -30.67
C GLN A 169 9.49 -4.29 -30.88
N ILE A 170 9.09 -3.31 -30.07
CA ILE A 170 7.81 -2.62 -30.22
C ILE A 170 7.72 -1.92 -31.58
N THR A 171 8.82 -1.29 -32.04
CA THR A 171 8.89 -0.67 -33.38
C THR A 171 8.73 -1.71 -34.49
N VAL A 172 9.29 -2.91 -34.35
CA VAL A 172 9.10 -3.98 -35.31
C VAL A 172 7.64 -4.48 -35.32
N LEU A 173 7.00 -4.61 -34.15
CA LEU A 173 5.60 -4.99 -34.03
C LEU A 173 4.68 -3.92 -34.66
N ASP A 174 4.96 -2.65 -34.44
CA ASP A 174 4.22 -1.53 -35.04
C ASP A 174 4.29 -1.56 -36.58
N ALA A 175 5.50 -1.76 -37.12
CA ALA A 175 5.70 -1.88 -38.55
C ALA A 175 5.05 -3.13 -39.18
N TYR A 176 4.96 -4.22 -38.41
CA TYR A 176 4.31 -5.46 -38.82
C TYR A 176 2.77 -5.32 -38.83
N TYR A 177 2.20 -4.72 -37.79
CA TYR A 177 0.76 -4.54 -37.63
C TYR A 177 0.16 -3.73 -38.79
N GLY A 178 -0.89 -4.26 -39.42
CA GLY A 178 -1.54 -3.67 -40.58
C GLY A 178 -0.74 -3.74 -41.89
N SER A 179 0.48 -4.32 -41.90
CA SER A 179 1.26 -4.51 -43.11
C SER A 179 0.62 -5.55 -44.05
N SER A 180 1.05 -5.57 -45.32
CA SER A 180 0.63 -6.61 -46.28
C SER A 180 0.99 -8.01 -45.80
N GLN A 181 2.10 -8.17 -45.06
CA GLN A 181 2.52 -9.44 -44.50
C GLN A 181 1.58 -9.87 -43.37
N TRP A 182 1.25 -8.97 -42.46
CA TRP A 182 0.30 -9.23 -41.38
C TRP A 182 -1.05 -9.67 -41.90
N HIS A 183 -1.58 -8.99 -42.95
CA HIS A 183 -2.84 -9.37 -43.56
C HIS A 183 -2.77 -10.77 -44.22
N ALA A 184 -1.62 -11.10 -44.83
CA ALA A 184 -1.40 -12.44 -45.41
C ALA A 184 -1.35 -13.51 -44.35
N ASP A 185 -0.71 -13.23 -43.20
CA ASP A 185 -0.60 -14.18 -42.09
C ASP A 185 -1.95 -14.38 -41.39
N CYS A 186 -2.73 -13.33 -41.17
CA CYS A 186 -4.11 -13.42 -40.66
C CYS A 186 -5.02 -14.23 -41.61
N LYS A 187 -4.83 -14.10 -42.95
CA LYS A 187 -5.55 -14.92 -43.94
C LYS A 187 -5.14 -16.37 -43.85
N ALA A 188 -3.85 -16.66 -43.71
CA ALA A 188 -3.33 -18.01 -43.55
C ALA A 188 -3.87 -18.70 -42.29
N ASP A 189 -4.01 -17.95 -41.19
CA ASP A 189 -4.60 -18.44 -39.94
C ASP A 189 -6.09 -18.81 -40.13
N ARG A 190 -6.86 -17.89 -40.68
CA ARG A 190 -8.29 -18.14 -40.97
C ARG A 190 -8.56 -19.32 -41.91
N GLU A 191 -7.62 -19.57 -42.80
CA GLU A 191 -7.69 -20.72 -43.75
C GLU A 191 -7.15 -22.02 -43.13
N GLY A 192 -6.71 -22.04 -41.85
CA GLY A 192 -6.20 -23.21 -41.15
C GLY A 192 -4.86 -23.72 -41.68
N ARG A 193 -4.09 -22.85 -42.35
CA ARG A 193 -2.78 -23.21 -42.95
C ARG A 193 -1.61 -23.14 -41.97
N LEU A 194 -1.83 -22.58 -40.73
CA LEU A 194 -0.82 -22.47 -39.72
C LEU A 194 -0.87 -23.65 -38.73
N PRO A 195 0.28 -24.09 -38.18
CA PRO A 195 0.31 -25.16 -37.19
C PRO A 195 -0.54 -24.85 -35.95
N GLU A 196 -1.24 -25.87 -35.40
CA GLU A 196 -2.14 -25.70 -34.26
C GLU A 196 -1.45 -25.16 -32.98
N ASN A 197 -0.18 -25.54 -32.77
CA ASN A 197 0.61 -25.16 -31.62
C ASN A 197 1.30 -23.78 -31.75
N LEU A 198 1.10 -23.07 -32.86
CA LEU A 198 1.66 -21.73 -33.06
C LEU A 198 0.93 -20.72 -32.17
N LYS A 199 1.65 -19.92 -31.41
CA LYS A 199 1.07 -18.77 -30.67
C LYS A 199 0.64 -17.69 -31.67
N ARG A 200 -0.58 -17.18 -31.53
CA ARG A 200 -1.23 -16.30 -32.49
C ARG A 200 -1.59 -14.92 -31.97
N GLY A 201 -1.07 -14.54 -30.79
CA GLY A 201 -1.32 -13.23 -30.18
C GLY A 201 -1.02 -12.07 -31.12
N VAL A 202 0.06 -12.16 -31.92
CA VAL A 202 0.43 -11.16 -32.93
C VAL A 202 -0.54 -11.05 -34.12
N LEU A 203 -1.47 -12.01 -34.30
CA LEU A 203 -2.51 -11.96 -35.29
C LEU A 203 -3.85 -11.43 -34.75
N SER A 204 -3.92 -11.18 -33.45
CA SER A 204 -5.03 -10.49 -32.78
C SER A 204 -4.91 -8.99 -33.00
N GLU A 205 -5.93 -8.37 -33.54
CA GLU A 205 -5.99 -6.92 -33.70
C GLU A 205 -5.93 -6.22 -32.33
N ASP A 206 -6.64 -6.75 -31.35
CA ASP A 206 -6.74 -6.16 -30.01
C ASP A 206 -5.40 -6.21 -29.26
N GLU A 207 -4.70 -7.36 -29.27
CA GLU A 207 -3.46 -7.53 -28.49
C GLU A 207 -2.33 -6.58 -28.96
N ILE A 208 -2.14 -6.43 -30.26
CA ILE A 208 -1.11 -5.49 -30.78
C ILE A 208 -1.57 -4.05 -30.59
N TYR A 209 -2.83 -3.75 -30.90
CA TYR A 209 -3.37 -2.41 -30.74
C TYR A 209 -3.23 -1.91 -29.29
N ASP A 210 -3.64 -2.73 -28.33
CA ASP A 210 -3.57 -2.41 -26.90
C ASP A 210 -2.13 -2.19 -26.45
N LEU A 211 -1.18 -3.01 -26.91
CA LEU A 211 0.25 -2.81 -26.63
C LEU A 211 0.77 -1.45 -27.17
N LEU A 212 0.45 -1.13 -28.41
CA LEU A 212 0.91 0.11 -29.06
C LEU A 212 0.27 1.34 -28.42
N ALA A 213 -1.01 1.26 -28.04
CA ALA A 213 -1.72 2.30 -27.34
C ALA A 213 -1.11 2.54 -25.93
N ALA A 214 -0.89 1.47 -25.16
CA ALA A 214 -0.25 1.54 -23.85
C ALA A 214 1.19 2.12 -23.95
N ASN A 215 1.96 1.67 -24.95
CA ASN A 215 3.31 2.20 -25.18
C ASN A 215 3.31 3.72 -25.44
N LYS A 216 2.35 4.21 -26.22
CA LYS A 216 2.20 5.64 -26.51
C LYS A 216 1.85 6.42 -25.24
N GLU A 217 0.95 5.91 -24.43
CA GLU A 217 0.55 6.52 -23.16
C GLU A 217 1.73 6.62 -22.18
N VAL A 218 2.51 5.55 -22.02
CA VAL A 218 3.73 5.56 -21.19
C VAL A 218 4.73 6.60 -21.67
N LEU A 219 4.95 6.70 -22.99
CA LEU A 219 5.86 7.71 -23.56
C LEU A 219 5.38 9.14 -23.34
N GLU A 220 4.06 9.37 -23.34
CA GLU A 220 3.50 10.69 -23.01
C GLU A 220 3.68 11.01 -21.53
N GLN A 221 3.40 10.10 -20.63
CA GLN A 221 3.62 10.24 -19.19
C GLN A 221 5.10 10.54 -18.86
N LEU A 222 6.04 9.83 -19.48
CA LEU A 222 7.47 10.08 -19.28
C LEU A 222 7.89 11.48 -19.77
N LYS A 223 7.29 11.98 -20.87
CA LYS A 223 7.55 13.34 -21.36
C LYS A 223 7.00 14.42 -20.43
N ASP A 224 5.86 14.18 -19.82
CA ASP A 224 5.24 15.13 -18.90
C ASP A 224 6.01 15.21 -17.59
N LEU A 225 6.50 14.09 -17.06
CA LEU A 225 7.40 14.04 -15.90
C LEU A 225 8.73 14.81 -16.12
N CYS A 226 9.20 14.91 -17.36
CA CYS A 226 10.42 15.66 -17.68
C CYS A 226 10.20 17.18 -17.87
N ARG A 227 8.95 17.65 -17.76
CA ARG A 227 8.60 19.08 -17.96
C ARG A 227 8.40 19.83 -16.65
N GLU A 228 8.30 19.14 -15.52
CA GLU A 228 8.26 19.69 -14.17
C GLU A 228 9.68 19.82 -13.58
#